data_e2c8f1eaaf4537781a31354651a9cf2d
#
_entry.id   e2c8f1eaaf4537781a31354651a9cf2d
#
_cell.length_a   1.000
_cell.length_b   1.000
_cell.length_c   1.000
_cell.angle_alpha   90.00
_cell.angle_beta   90.00
_cell.angle_gamma   90.00
#
_symmetry.space_group_name_H-M   'P 1'
#
loop_
_entity.id
_entity.type
_entity.pdbx_description
1 polymer ?
#
loop_
_entity_poly.entity_id
_entity_poly.type
_entity_poly.pdbx_seq_one_letter_code
_entity_poly.pdbx_strand_id
1 'polypeptide(L)'
;MARNYCIIEVMAKNHGHDHELDYDDILISNGGGNNNKKQLPKAAKFGVIAIGLMLIIMLASFAYSLIFSAPDNAQQLVSTAKQQGKIIQAAELGVKGARSQEARNLAITTQLSLEGDQPILLNALKAQNVRVSVGDDPEVEQLLVSADQSNRLDEVLIEFLRLELNKYINSLNASFRTTTDPDLKEVLEQQYRNAEFLVTPLNERAKLEQ
;
A
#
# COMPACT_ATOMS: atom_id res chain seq x y z
N MET A 1 16.71 22.15 -35.32
CA MET A 1 16.24 20.78 -35.62
C MET A 1 14.84 20.63 -35.05
N ALA A 2 13.83 20.69 -35.91
CA ALA A 2 12.43 20.61 -35.55
C ALA A 2 12.00 19.13 -35.51
N ARG A 3 11.33 18.70 -34.45
CA ARG A 3 10.68 17.39 -34.38
C ARG A 3 9.17 17.56 -34.33
N ASN A 4 8.57 16.97 -35.32
CA ASN A 4 7.16 16.97 -35.66
C ASN A 4 6.32 16.27 -34.59
N TYR A 5 5.28 16.95 -34.14
CA TYR A 5 4.15 16.35 -33.43
C TYR A 5 3.20 15.75 -34.44
N CYS A 6 2.99 14.47 -34.41
CA CYS A 6 1.97 13.75 -35.16
C CYS A 6 0.68 13.72 -34.34
N ILE A 7 -0.27 14.56 -34.72
CA ILE A 7 -1.63 14.56 -34.18
C ILE A 7 -2.40 13.48 -34.94
N ILE A 8 -2.83 12.42 -34.23
CA ILE A 8 -3.77 11.44 -34.78
C ILE A 8 -5.17 11.87 -34.38
N GLU A 9 -5.88 12.45 -35.33
CA GLU A 9 -7.28 12.79 -35.29
C GLU A 9 -8.09 11.51 -35.59
N VAL A 10 -8.73 10.90 -34.56
CA VAL A 10 -9.64 9.77 -34.75
C VAL A 10 -11.05 10.30 -34.90
N MET A 11 -11.53 10.30 -36.15
CA MET A 11 -12.94 10.56 -36.48
C MET A 11 -13.85 9.53 -35.83
N ALA A 12 -14.70 10.00 -34.92
CA ALA A 12 -15.84 9.26 -34.44
C ALA A 12 -16.94 9.27 -35.53
N LYS A 13 -17.18 8.14 -36.16
CA LYS A 13 -18.28 7.95 -37.11
C LYS A 13 -19.50 7.46 -36.33
N ASN A 14 -20.41 8.38 -36.10
CA ASN A 14 -21.72 8.19 -35.51
C ASN A 14 -22.60 7.39 -36.50
N HIS A 15 -23.05 6.19 -36.11
CA HIS A 15 -24.13 5.48 -36.77
C HIS A 15 -25.24 5.31 -35.74
N GLY A 16 -26.22 6.18 -35.86
CA GLY A 16 -27.51 6.06 -35.20
C GLY A 16 -28.27 4.86 -35.80
N HIS A 17 -28.71 3.99 -34.92
CA HIS A 17 -29.82 3.09 -35.17
C HIS A 17 -30.84 3.32 -34.07
N ASP A 18 -31.81 4.18 -34.42
CA ASP A 18 -33.06 4.35 -33.67
C ASP A 18 -33.86 3.05 -33.82
N HIS A 19 -33.80 2.20 -32.81
CA HIS A 19 -34.82 1.18 -32.60
C HIS A 19 -35.84 1.75 -31.62
N GLU A 20 -36.81 2.38 -32.16
CA GLU A 20 -38.07 2.68 -31.52
C GLU A 20 -38.75 1.35 -31.16
N LEU A 21 -38.64 0.94 -29.92
CA LEU A 21 -39.39 -0.20 -29.38
C LEU A 21 -40.80 0.30 -29.04
N ASP A 22 -41.71 -0.07 -29.90
CA ASP A 22 -43.15 0.13 -29.78
C ASP A 22 -43.67 -0.63 -28.55
N TYR A 23 -43.96 0.11 -27.47
CA TYR A 23 -44.44 -0.41 -26.18
C TYR A 23 -45.96 -0.63 -26.12
N ASP A 24 -46.67 -0.47 -27.23
CA ASP A 24 -48.14 -0.51 -27.22
C ASP A 24 -48.78 -1.90 -27.41
N ASP A 25 -47.99 -2.98 -27.58
CA ASP A 25 -48.58 -4.28 -27.95
C ASP A 25 -48.66 -5.31 -26.80
N ILE A 26 -48.47 -4.93 -25.53
CA ILE A 26 -48.58 -5.85 -24.38
C ILE A 26 -49.83 -5.65 -23.52
N LEU A 27 -50.75 -4.78 -23.88
CA LEU A 27 -51.89 -4.46 -23.03
C LEU A 27 -53.25 -4.90 -23.57
N ILE A 28 -53.38 -6.00 -24.28
CA ILE A 28 -54.72 -6.62 -24.48
C ILE A 28 -54.61 -8.14 -24.42
N SER A 29 -54.53 -8.72 -23.23
CA SER A 29 -55.07 -10.05 -22.96
C SER A 29 -56.12 -9.91 -21.87
N ASN A 30 -57.32 -9.71 -22.33
CA ASN A 30 -58.53 -9.70 -21.54
C ASN A 30 -58.82 -11.12 -21.04
N GLY A 31 -58.54 -11.40 -19.77
CA GLY A 31 -58.92 -12.61 -19.06
C GLY A 31 -59.69 -12.22 -17.79
N GLY A 32 -61.00 -12.25 -17.86
CA GLY A 32 -61.87 -12.01 -16.72
C GLY A 32 -61.57 -12.96 -15.58
N GLY A 33 -61.29 -12.47 -14.41
CA GLY A 33 -61.01 -13.22 -13.21
C GLY A 33 -61.14 -12.37 -11.97
N ASN A 34 -62.34 -12.39 -11.42
CA ASN A 34 -62.72 -12.25 -10.02
C ASN A 34 -61.81 -11.37 -9.12
N ASN A 35 -62.24 -10.11 -8.96
CA ASN A 35 -61.67 -9.14 -8.04
C ASN A 35 -61.86 -9.49 -6.55
N ASN A 36 -61.29 -10.59 -6.09
CA ASN A 36 -61.04 -10.79 -4.66
C ASN A 36 -59.71 -10.09 -4.31
N LYS A 37 -59.79 -8.79 -4.06
CA LYS A 37 -58.70 -8.08 -3.37
C LYS A 37 -58.54 -8.69 -1.97
N LYS A 38 -57.78 -9.78 -1.87
CA LYS A 38 -57.27 -10.25 -0.59
C LYS A 38 -56.37 -9.16 -0.05
N GLN A 39 -56.94 -8.31 0.83
CA GLN A 39 -56.14 -7.35 1.60
C GLN A 39 -55.16 -8.18 2.42
N LEU A 40 -53.90 -8.14 2.03
CA LEU A 40 -52.80 -8.69 2.83
C LEU A 40 -52.92 -8.14 4.26
N PRO A 41 -52.93 -8.98 5.28
CA PRO A 41 -52.98 -8.53 6.68
C PRO A 41 -51.87 -7.53 6.94
N LYS A 42 -52.19 -6.46 7.69
CA LYS A 42 -51.26 -5.33 7.96
C LYS A 42 -49.88 -5.86 8.44
N ALA A 43 -49.86 -6.97 9.16
CA ALA A 43 -48.65 -7.65 9.59
C ALA A 43 -47.74 -8.12 8.43
N ALA A 44 -48.31 -8.57 7.29
CA ALA A 44 -47.53 -9.00 6.13
C ALA A 44 -46.83 -7.85 5.41
N LYS A 45 -47.41 -6.64 5.43
CA LYS A 45 -46.78 -5.44 4.86
C LYS A 45 -45.56 -4.99 5.65
N PHE A 46 -45.58 -5.11 6.98
CA PHE A 46 -44.43 -4.82 7.82
C PHE A 46 -43.33 -5.84 7.63
N GLY A 47 -43.65 -7.13 7.44
CA GLY A 47 -42.65 -8.18 7.16
C GLY A 47 -41.88 -7.94 5.83
N VAL A 48 -42.56 -7.52 4.76
CA VAL A 48 -41.91 -7.23 3.47
C VAL A 48 -40.97 -6.01 3.57
N ILE A 49 -41.39 -4.97 4.30
CA ILE A 49 -40.57 -3.77 4.52
C ILE A 49 -39.33 -4.13 5.36
N ALA A 50 -39.49 -4.94 6.40
CA ALA A 50 -38.36 -5.37 7.24
C ALA A 50 -37.32 -6.21 6.48
N ILE A 51 -37.81 -7.13 5.62
CA ILE A 51 -36.92 -7.95 4.75
C ILE A 51 -36.19 -7.06 3.74
N GLY A 52 -36.87 -6.11 3.13
CA GLY A 52 -36.30 -5.15 2.18
C GLY A 52 -35.19 -4.30 2.84
N LEU A 53 -35.44 -3.81 4.05
CA LEU A 53 -34.45 -3.03 4.81
C LEU A 53 -33.24 -3.86 5.21
N MET A 54 -33.45 -5.10 5.60
CA MET A 54 -32.36 -6.03 5.95
C MET A 54 -31.47 -6.36 4.73
N LEU A 55 -32.07 -6.53 3.55
CA LEU A 55 -31.33 -6.72 2.29
C LEU A 55 -30.51 -5.49 1.92
N ILE A 56 -31.06 -4.29 2.08
CA ILE A 56 -30.32 -3.04 1.82
C ILE A 56 -29.12 -2.90 2.76
N ILE A 57 -29.31 -3.19 4.06
CA ILE A 57 -28.21 -3.17 5.05
C ILE A 57 -27.16 -4.21 4.70
N MET A 58 -27.55 -5.40 4.29
CA MET A 58 -26.62 -6.47 3.90
C MET A 58 -25.82 -6.10 2.63
N LEU A 59 -26.49 -5.53 1.62
CA LEU A 59 -25.83 -5.05 0.41
C LEU A 59 -24.90 -3.86 0.70
N ALA A 60 -25.32 -2.91 1.55
CA ALA A 60 -24.48 -1.79 1.96
C ALA A 60 -23.25 -2.25 2.74
N SER A 61 -23.40 -3.22 3.66
CA SER A 61 -22.30 -3.82 4.40
C SER A 61 -21.33 -4.56 3.49
N PHE A 62 -21.83 -5.30 2.49
CA PHE A 62 -21.02 -5.99 1.50
C PHE A 62 -20.24 -5.00 0.60
N ALA A 63 -20.92 -3.97 0.10
CA ALA A 63 -20.28 -2.91 -0.68
C ALA A 63 -19.23 -2.15 0.15
N TYR A 64 -19.52 -1.88 1.43
CA TYR A 64 -18.57 -1.27 2.36
C TYR A 64 -17.34 -2.16 2.56
N SER A 65 -17.51 -3.47 2.73
CA SER A 65 -16.38 -4.40 2.90
C SER A 65 -15.49 -4.46 1.65
N LEU A 66 -16.07 -4.41 0.44
CA LEU A 66 -15.30 -4.39 -0.82
C LEU A 66 -14.50 -3.10 -1.01
N ILE A 67 -15.03 -1.96 -0.55
CA ILE A 67 -14.39 -0.64 -0.73
C ILE A 67 -13.33 -0.38 0.36
N PHE A 68 -13.54 -0.90 1.57
CA PHE A 68 -12.71 -0.60 2.74
C PHE A 68 -11.93 -1.80 3.28
N SER A 69 -11.93 -2.95 2.60
CA SER A 69 -11.09 -4.07 2.98
C SER A 69 -9.63 -3.70 2.76
N ALA A 70 -8.83 -3.76 3.84
CA ALA A 70 -7.38 -3.71 3.69
C ALA A 70 -6.93 -4.93 2.87
N PRO A 71 -5.88 -4.82 2.04
CA PRO A 71 -5.37 -5.95 1.29
C PRO A 71 -4.92 -7.07 2.24
N ASP A 72 -5.00 -8.33 1.79
CA ASP A 72 -4.63 -9.51 2.60
C ASP A 72 -3.19 -9.45 3.14
N ASN A 73 -2.33 -8.68 2.46
CA ASN A 73 -0.93 -8.46 2.85
C ASN A 73 -0.69 -7.15 3.65
N ALA A 74 -1.76 -6.48 4.14
CA ALA A 74 -1.63 -5.19 4.83
C ALA A 74 -0.64 -5.24 6.00
N GLN A 75 -0.64 -6.31 6.78
CA GLN A 75 0.27 -6.47 7.90
C GLN A 75 1.74 -6.54 7.45
N GLN A 76 2.01 -7.24 6.34
CA GLN A 76 3.34 -7.31 5.75
C GLN A 76 3.81 -5.93 5.27
N LEU A 77 2.95 -5.18 4.60
CA LEU A 77 3.23 -3.83 4.12
C LEU A 77 3.50 -2.86 5.27
N VAL A 78 2.72 -2.93 6.36
CA VAL A 78 2.94 -2.15 7.57
C VAL A 78 4.31 -2.49 8.19
N SER A 79 4.66 -3.77 8.26
CA SER A 79 5.96 -4.22 8.77
C SER A 79 7.11 -3.67 7.93
N THR A 80 6.98 -3.69 6.60
CA THR A 80 7.98 -3.15 5.67
C THR A 80 8.21 -1.65 5.89
N ALA A 81 7.14 -0.86 6.03
CA ALA A 81 7.27 0.58 6.26
C ALA A 81 7.84 0.90 7.66
N LYS A 82 7.49 0.14 8.69
CA LYS A 82 8.09 0.28 10.02
C LYS A 82 9.57 -0.07 10.04
N GLN A 83 9.95 -1.13 9.29
CA GLN A 83 11.35 -1.51 9.14
C GLN A 83 12.19 -0.40 8.51
N GLN A 84 11.66 0.27 7.47
CA GLN A 84 12.29 1.44 6.88
C GLN A 84 12.49 2.55 7.91
N GLY A 85 11.47 2.86 8.72
CA GLY A 85 11.56 3.87 9.77
C GLY A 85 12.65 3.60 10.81
N LYS A 86 12.81 2.33 11.24
CA LYS A 86 13.89 1.94 12.15
C LYS A 86 15.27 2.22 11.57
N ILE A 87 15.47 1.95 10.28
CA ILE A 87 16.75 2.17 9.61
C ILE A 87 17.03 3.68 9.51
N ILE A 88 16.02 4.48 9.15
CA ILE A 88 16.13 5.94 9.09
C ILE A 88 16.53 6.50 10.45
N GLN A 89 15.83 6.12 11.53
CA GLN A 89 16.16 6.54 12.89
C GLN A 89 17.59 6.20 13.29
N ALA A 90 18.04 4.97 13.01
CA ALA A 90 19.41 4.56 13.29
C ALA A 90 20.43 5.39 12.50
N ALA A 91 20.14 5.65 11.23
CA ALA A 91 20.98 6.47 10.38
C ALA A 91 21.07 7.93 10.89
N GLU A 92 19.92 8.54 11.31
CA GLU A 92 19.92 9.87 11.94
C GLU A 92 20.79 9.94 13.19
N LEU A 93 20.71 8.94 14.07
CA LEU A 93 21.55 8.85 15.27
C LEU A 93 23.01 8.70 14.89
N GLY A 94 23.29 7.91 13.83
CA GLY A 94 24.63 7.75 13.28
C GLY A 94 25.22 9.03 12.71
N VAL A 95 24.43 9.83 11.98
CA VAL A 95 24.88 11.13 11.46
C VAL A 95 25.30 12.07 12.59
N LYS A 96 24.57 12.03 13.71
CA LYS A 96 24.82 12.90 14.88
C LYS A 96 26.01 12.41 15.72
N GLY A 97 26.16 11.08 15.88
CA GLY A 97 27.05 10.49 16.88
C GLY A 97 28.28 9.76 16.34
N ALA A 98 28.27 9.28 15.07
CA ALA A 98 29.39 8.52 14.53
C ALA A 98 30.68 9.33 14.49
N ARG A 99 31.77 8.66 14.91
CA ARG A 99 33.11 9.25 15.04
C ARG A 99 33.96 9.05 13.81
N SER A 100 33.89 7.85 13.21
CA SER A 100 34.59 7.58 11.97
C SER A 100 33.90 8.20 10.77
N GLN A 101 34.68 8.64 9.79
CA GLN A 101 34.16 9.19 8.54
C GLN A 101 33.35 8.13 7.76
N GLU A 102 33.77 6.87 7.86
CA GLU A 102 33.10 5.75 7.20
C GLU A 102 31.69 5.53 7.75
N ALA A 103 31.53 5.39 9.08
CA ALA A 103 30.23 5.19 9.70
C ALA A 103 29.31 6.39 9.46
N ARG A 104 29.85 7.61 9.52
CA ARG A 104 29.10 8.83 9.25
C ARG A 104 28.63 8.92 7.80
N ASN A 105 29.50 8.64 6.82
CA ASN A 105 29.12 8.65 5.40
C ASN A 105 28.05 7.59 5.11
N LEU A 106 28.21 6.38 5.68
CA LEU A 106 27.19 5.33 5.57
C LEU A 106 25.85 5.80 6.13
N ALA A 107 25.86 6.38 7.33
CA ALA A 107 24.65 6.92 7.96
C ALA A 107 23.98 7.99 7.09
N ILE A 108 24.73 8.98 6.60
CA ILE A 108 24.23 10.04 5.72
C ILE A 108 23.61 9.45 4.44
N THR A 109 24.33 8.53 3.78
CA THR A 109 23.85 7.93 2.53
C THR A 109 22.57 7.13 2.76
N THR A 110 22.53 6.34 3.83
CA THR A 110 21.36 5.54 4.20
C THR A 110 20.16 6.44 4.54
N GLN A 111 20.37 7.47 5.36
CA GLN A 111 19.34 8.42 5.74
C GLN A 111 18.74 9.09 4.50
N LEU A 112 19.56 9.74 3.68
CA LEU A 112 19.09 10.49 2.51
C LEU A 112 18.34 9.61 1.50
N SER A 113 18.86 8.38 1.27
CA SER A 113 18.18 7.44 0.35
C SER A 113 16.81 7.02 0.88
N LEU A 114 16.74 6.59 2.13
CA LEU A 114 15.47 6.06 2.67
C LEU A 114 14.47 7.14 3.04
N GLU A 115 14.89 8.33 3.48
CA GLU A 115 14.00 9.48 3.68
C GLU A 115 13.36 9.94 2.37
N GLY A 116 14.11 9.89 1.26
CA GLY A 116 13.57 10.18 -0.07
C GLY A 116 12.51 9.15 -0.53
N ASP A 117 12.73 7.89 -0.19
CA ASP A 117 11.86 6.77 -0.56
C ASP A 117 10.61 6.64 0.34
N GLN A 118 10.70 7.05 1.60
CA GLN A 118 9.63 6.84 2.59
C GLN A 118 8.28 7.47 2.21
N PRO A 119 8.20 8.74 1.81
CA PRO A 119 6.92 9.33 1.41
C PRO A 119 6.30 8.64 0.19
N ILE A 120 7.11 8.11 -0.73
CA ILE A 120 6.65 7.36 -1.90
C ILE A 120 5.97 6.08 -1.45
N LEU A 121 6.61 5.31 -0.57
CA LEU A 121 6.04 4.08 0.00
C LEU A 121 4.75 4.37 0.78
N LEU A 122 4.78 5.35 1.68
CA LEU A 122 3.61 5.69 2.51
C LEU A 122 2.42 6.15 1.67
N ASN A 123 2.65 6.91 0.59
CA ASN A 123 1.59 7.32 -0.33
C ASN A 123 1.02 6.13 -1.11
N ALA A 124 1.87 5.21 -1.60
CA ALA A 124 1.42 4.00 -2.26
C ALA A 124 0.60 3.09 -1.30
N LEU A 125 1.04 2.94 -0.04
CA LEU A 125 0.30 2.20 0.98
C LEU A 125 -1.05 2.85 1.30
N LYS A 126 -1.08 4.19 1.40
CA LYS A 126 -2.33 4.93 1.61
C LYS A 126 -3.33 4.73 0.47
N ALA A 127 -2.86 4.67 -0.78
CA ALA A 127 -3.71 4.37 -1.94
C ALA A 127 -4.34 2.98 -1.83
N GLN A 128 -3.69 2.03 -1.15
CA GLN A 128 -4.20 0.69 -0.84
C GLN A 128 -5.03 0.62 0.46
N ASN A 129 -5.44 1.77 1.02
CA ASN A 129 -6.13 1.88 2.32
C ASN A 129 -5.30 1.33 3.52
N VAL A 130 -4.00 1.16 3.35
CA VAL A 130 -3.09 0.78 4.44
C VAL A 130 -2.57 2.03 5.14
N ARG A 131 -2.94 2.19 6.41
CA ARG A 131 -2.45 3.30 7.25
C ARG A 131 -1.28 2.83 8.09
N VAL A 132 -0.17 3.54 7.98
CA VAL A 132 1.04 3.26 8.75
C VAL A 132 1.41 4.51 9.53
N SER A 133 1.66 4.35 10.82
CA SER A 133 2.36 5.34 11.63
C SER A 133 3.79 4.84 11.81
N VAL A 134 4.74 5.58 11.28
CA VAL A 134 6.17 5.34 11.49
C VAL A 134 6.60 6.31 12.56
N GLY A 135 6.96 5.78 13.72
CA GLY A 135 7.47 6.54 14.86
C GLY A 135 8.83 6.02 15.27
N ASP A 136 9.47 6.73 16.18
CA ASP A 136 10.75 6.31 16.74
C ASP A 136 10.60 4.98 17.50
N ASP A 137 11.58 4.11 17.34
CA ASP A 137 11.67 2.85 18.04
C ASP A 137 12.62 3.02 19.25
N PRO A 138 12.11 2.92 20.48
CA PRO A 138 12.91 3.13 21.68
C PRO A 138 14.02 2.09 21.85
N GLU A 139 13.88 0.89 21.25
CA GLU A 139 14.94 -0.14 21.30
C GLU A 139 16.15 0.28 20.45
N VAL A 140 15.91 0.91 19.29
CA VAL A 140 16.97 1.45 18.42
C VAL A 140 17.73 2.55 19.14
N GLU A 141 17.02 3.50 19.75
CA GLU A 141 17.63 4.58 20.49
C GLU A 141 18.46 4.06 21.66
N GLN A 142 17.90 3.16 22.48
CA GLN A 142 18.60 2.60 23.63
C GLN A 142 19.86 1.84 23.22
N LEU A 143 19.79 1.05 22.13
CA LEU A 143 20.94 0.30 21.59
C LEU A 143 22.09 1.24 21.21
N LEU A 144 21.79 2.25 20.39
CA LEU A 144 22.83 3.14 19.87
C LEU A 144 23.39 4.11 20.92
N VAL A 145 22.55 4.59 21.85
CA VAL A 145 23.01 5.40 22.99
C VAL A 145 23.93 4.57 23.89
N SER A 146 23.60 3.31 24.18
CA SER A 146 24.46 2.42 24.97
C SER A 146 25.77 2.12 24.27
N ALA A 147 25.74 1.98 22.94
CA ALA A 147 26.93 1.78 22.13
C ALA A 147 27.84 3.03 22.13
N ASP A 148 27.26 4.23 22.09
CA ASP A 148 28.04 5.49 22.19
C ASP A 148 28.71 5.65 23.56
N GLN A 149 28.00 5.36 24.65
CA GLN A 149 28.56 5.35 26.01
C GLN A 149 29.72 4.41 26.18
N SER A 150 29.71 3.28 25.45
CA SER A 150 30.79 2.28 25.46
C SER A 150 31.87 2.50 24.40
N ASN A 151 31.86 3.63 23.69
CA ASN A 151 32.76 3.95 22.56
C ASN A 151 32.72 2.95 21.40
N ARG A 152 31.61 2.27 21.19
CA ARG A 152 31.39 1.26 20.14
C ARG A 152 30.32 1.64 19.12
N LEU A 153 29.91 2.94 19.11
CA LEU A 153 28.83 3.38 18.25
C LEU A 153 29.05 3.03 16.78
N ASP A 154 30.25 3.31 16.24
CA ASP A 154 30.54 3.10 14.82
C ASP A 154 30.38 1.62 14.41
N GLU A 155 30.94 0.71 15.23
CA GLU A 155 30.84 -0.73 15.01
C GLU A 155 29.38 -1.22 15.06
N VAL A 156 28.68 -0.85 16.14
CA VAL A 156 27.29 -1.27 16.36
C VAL A 156 26.37 -0.68 15.30
N LEU A 157 26.57 0.56 14.90
CA LEU A 157 25.79 1.22 13.84
C LEU A 157 25.95 0.53 12.49
N ILE A 158 27.20 0.26 12.06
CA ILE A 158 27.46 -0.41 10.79
C ILE A 158 26.80 -1.79 10.76
N GLU A 159 26.96 -2.57 11.83
CA GLU A 159 26.36 -3.91 11.92
C GLU A 159 24.83 -3.85 12.00
N PHE A 160 24.26 -2.90 12.76
CA PHE A 160 22.82 -2.68 12.81
C PHE A 160 22.26 -2.35 11.43
N LEU A 161 22.84 -1.37 10.73
CA LEU A 161 22.41 -0.99 9.40
C LEU A 161 22.50 -2.17 8.42
N ARG A 162 23.58 -2.96 8.47
CA ARG A 162 23.73 -4.15 7.64
C ARG A 162 22.60 -5.16 7.88
N LEU A 163 22.34 -5.49 9.14
CA LEU A 163 21.31 -6.48 9.50
C LEU A 163 19.91 -5.98 9.14
N GLU A 164 19.58 -4.73 9.47
CA GLU A 164 18.25 -4.19 9.25
C GLU A 164 17.95 -3.90 7.77
N LEU A 165 18.95 -3.50 6.97
CA LEU A 165 18.81 -3.40 5.52
C LEU A 165 18.57 -4.77 4.86
N ASN A 166 19.25 -5.84 5.30
CA ASN A 166 18.99 -7.20 4.82
C ASN A 166 17.54 -7.65 5.18
N LYS A 167 17.07 -7.36 6.39
CA LYS A 167 15.68 -7.64 6.78
C LYS A 167 14.70 -6.83 5.94
N TYR A 168 15.01 -5.57 5.66
CA TYR A 168 14.18 -4.69 4.85
C TYR A 168 14.06 -5.20 3.41
N ILE A 169 15.16 -5.62 2.78
CA ILE A 169 15.19 -6.26 1.46
C ILE A 169 14.27 -7.49 1.43
N ASN A 170 14.37 -8.35 2.44
CA ASN A 170 13.52 -9.54 2.54
C ASN A 170 12.04 -9.16 2.69
N SER A 171 11.75 -8.13 3.47
CA SER A 171 10.39 -7.61 3.68
C SER A 171 9.81 -7.00 2.40
N LEU A 172 10.60 -6.22 1.66
CA LEU A 172 10.22 -5.67 0.35
C LEU A 172 9.91 -6.78 -0.66
N ASN A 173 10.76 -7.81 -0.73
CA ASN A 173 10.55 -8.95 -1.63
C ASN A 173 9.28 -9.75 -1.26
N ALA A 174 9.03 -9.98 0.03
CA ALA A 174 7.81 -10.62 0.50
C ALA A 174 6.56 -9.77 0.13
N SER A 175 6.62 -8.46 0.34
CA SER A 175 5.55 -7.53 0.00
C SER A 175 5.30 -7.48 -1.52
N PHE A 176 6.35 -7.48 -2.33
CA PHE A 176 6.27 -7.51 -3.79
C PHE A 176 5.56 -8.77 -4.31
N ARG A 177 5.86 -9.93 -3.71
CA ARG A 177 5.26 -11.22 -4.12
C ARG A 177 3.78 -11.32 -3.76
N THR A 178 3.36 -10.65 -2.70
CA THR A 178 1.99 -10.75 -2.18
C THR A 178 1.07 -9.65 -2.70
N THR A 179 1.59 -8.53 -3.18
CA THR A 179 0.74 -7.48 -3.77
C THR A 179 0.36 -7.79 -5.22
N THR A 180 -0.87 -7.45 -5.58
CA THR A 180 -1.40 -7.54 -6.95
C THR A 180 -1.42 -6.19 -7.66
N ASP A 181 -1.27 -5.10 -6.92
CA ASP A 181 -1.30 -3.74 -7.44
C ASP A 181 -0.01 -3.42 -8.19
N PRO A 182 -0.09 -3.01 -9.49
CA PRO A 182 1.09 -2.75 -10.31
C PRO A 182 1.88 -1.52 -9.86
N ASP A 183 1.20 -0.46 -9.42
CA ASP A 183 1.85 0.79 -9.01
C ASP A 183 2.64 0.57 -7.71
N LEU A 184 2.04 -0.17 -6.76
CA LEU A 184 2.74 -0.57 -5.54
C LEU A 184 3.91 -1.51 -5.83
N LYS A 185 3.79 -2.42 -6.81
CA LYS A 185 4.93 -3.26 -7.23
C LYS A 185 6.10 -2.44 -7.71
N GLU A 186 5.86 -1.44 -8.55
CA GLU A 186 6.91 -0.55 -9.06
C GLU A 186 7.64 0.17 -7.92
N VAL A 187 6.88 0.70 -6.94
CA VAL A 187 7.44 1.34 -5.76
C VAL A 187 8.30 0.36 -4.94
N LEU A 188 7.80 -0.84 -4.66
CA LEU A 188 8.52 -1.85 -3.89
C LEU A 188 9.81 -2.31 -4.60
N GLU A 189 9.77 -2.46 -5.92
CA GLU A 189 10.94 -2.82 -6.73
C GLU A 189 11.99 -1.71 -6.72
N GLN A 190 11.58 -0.45 -6.84
CA GLN A 190 12.50 0.68 -6.77
C GLN A 190 13.20 0.73 -5.40
N GLN A 191 12.45 0.56 -4.32
CA GLN A 191 13.01 0.55 -2.97
C GLN A 191 13.90 -0.66 -2.70
N TYR A 192 13.57 -1.81 -3.28
CA TYR A 192 14.44 -2.98 -3.23
C TYR A 192 15.81 -2.68 -3.84
N ARG A 193 15.85 -2.08 -5.04
CA ARG A 193 17.12 -1.71 -5.71
C ARG A 193 17.93 -0.70 -4.89
N ASN A 194 17.27 0.29 -4.30
CA ASN A 194 17.93 1.28 -3.44
C ASN A 194 18.51 0.63 -2.18
N ALA A 195 17.78 -0.25 -1.51
CA ALA A 195 18.23 -0.96 -0.32
C ALA A 195 19.38 -1.95 -0.65
N GLU A 196 19.31 -2.64 -1.80
CA GLU A 196 20.37 -3.52 -2.29
C GLU A 196 21.68 -2.76 -2.53
N PHE A 197 21.59 -1.56 -3.15
CA PHE A 197 22.74 -0.69 -3.32
C PHE A 197 23.40 -0.30 -1.99
N LEU A 198 22.60 -0.02 -0.95
CA LEU A 198 23.10 0.35 0.37
C LEU A 198 23.75 -0.83 1.11
N VAL A 199 23.18 -2.02 1.01
CA VAL A 199 23.64 -3.19 1.81
C VAL A 199 24.79 -3.94 1.18
N THR A 200 24.95 -3.91 -0.15
CA THR A 200 25.97 -4.69 -0.86
C THR A 200 27.39 -4.46 -0.32
N PRO A 201 27.87 -3.20 -0.18
CA PRO A 201 29.23 -2.97 0.35
C PRO A 201 29.39 -3.44 1.80
N LEU A 202 28.33 -3.39 2.61
CA LEU A 202 28.36 -3.86 4.00
C LEU A 202 28.48 -5.38 4.09
N ASN A 203 27.77 -6.10 3.21
CA ASN A 203 27.86 -7.55 3.16
C ASN A 203 29.19 -8.04 2.60
N GLU A 204 29.80 -7.33 1.65
CA GLU A 204 31.13 -7.64 1.14
C GLU A 204 32.19 -7.46 2.23
N ARG A 205 32.15 -6.37 2.98
CA ARG A 205 33.03 -6.13 4.12
C ARG A 205 32.93 -7.25 5.15
N ALA A 206 31.74 -7.62 5.58
CA ALA A 206 31.55 -8.68 6.59
C ALA A 206 32.10 -10.05 6.17
N LYS A 207 32.22 -10.31 4.85
CA LYS A 207 32.87 -11.53 4.34
C LYS A 207 34.42 -11.50 4.44
N LEU A 208 34.99 -10.30 4.43
CA LEU A 208 36.44 -10.13 4.52
C LEU A 208 36.97 -10.19 5.96
N GLU A 209 36.05 -9.98 6.94
CA GLU A 209 36.36 -9.99 8.38
C GLU A 209 36.20 -11.39 9.02
N GLN A 210 35.75 -12.40 8.25
CA GLN A 210 35.64 -13.82 8.68
C GLN A 210 36.82 -14.65 8.27
#